data_876426579073e981f25bc07ce2a81ce0
#
_entry.id   876426579073e981f25bc07ce2a81ce0
#
_cell.length_a   1.000
_cell.length_b   1.000
_cell.length_c   1.000
_cell.angle_alpha   90.00
_cell.angle_beta   90.00
_cell.angle_gamma   90.00
#
_symmetry.space_group_name_H-M   'P 1'
#
loop_
_entity.id
_entity.type
_entity.pdbx_description
1 polymer ?
#
loop_
_entity_poly.entity_id
_entity_poly.type
_entity_poly.pdbx_seq_one_letter_code
_entity_poly.pdbx_strand_id
1 'polypeptide(L)'
;IPFHVRRQLSRALQIPASRIRVIKPRIGGGFGGKQTGAVEVFAAIVTLKTGKPAKIIYDRKETFGCTTSRHAMRLTVRLGADKEGYIRAIDIQALSDTGAYGEHAPTTFAVAGDKTLPLYNKTR
;
A
#
# COMPACT_ATOMS: atom_id res chain seq x y z
N ILE A 1 -0.18 8.25 4.70
CA ILE A 1 0.05 9.23 3.64
C ILE A 1 -0.99 10.35 3.75
N PRO A 2 -0.70 11.45 4.47
CA PRO A 2 -1.69 12.48 4.80
C PRO A 2 -2.28 13.17 3.57
N PHE A 3 -1.50 13.37 2.52
CA PHE A 3 -1.99 14.03 1.30
C PHE A 3 -3.01 13.18 0.53
N HIS A 4 -2.86 11.86 0.51
CA HIS A 4 -3.83 10.96 -0.11
C HIS A 4 -5.13 10.95 0.69
N VAL A 5 -5.06 10.80 2.00
CA VAL A 5 -6.23 10.86 2.90
C VAL A 5 -6.97 12.19 2.74
N ARG A 6 -6.25 13.31 2.73
CA ARG A 6 -6.84 14.63 2.53
C ARG A 6 -7.60 14.73 1.21
N ARG A 7 -7.02 14.22 0.12
CA ARG A 7 -7.66 14.21 -1.20
C ARG A 7 -8.89 13.29 -1.24
N GLN A 8 -8.81 12.12 -0.62
CA GLN A 8 -9.94 11.20 -0.51
C GLN A 8 -11.09 11.82 0.28
N LEU A 9 -10.81 12.41 1.44
CA LEU A 9 -11.80 13.11 2.26
C LEU A 9 -12.46 14.27 1.50
N SER A 10 -11.67 15.07 0.81
CA SER A 10 -12.18 16.18 0.00
C SER A 10 -13.19 15.72 -1.05
N ARG A 11 -12.88 14.64 -1.76
CA ARG A 11 -13.75 14.07 -2.79
C ARG A 11 -14.99 13.40 -2.19
N ALA A 12 -14.79 12.58 -1.17
CA ALA A 12 -15.88 11.80 -0.56
C ALA A 12 -16.92 12.70 0.15
N LEU A 13 -16.46 13.76 0.79
CA LEU A 13 -17.30 14.65 1.58
C LEU A 13 -17.71 15.93 0.84
N GLN A 14 -17.22 16.13 -0.38
CA GLN A 14 -17.44 17.34 -1.17
C GLN A 14 -17.04 18.63 -0.42
N ILE A 15 -15.95 18.55 0.36
CA ILE A 15 -15.40 19.65 1.13
C ILE A 15 -14.09 20.10 0.48
N PRO A 16 -13.86 21.43 0.30
CA PRO A 16 -12.59 21.90 -0.22
C PRO A 16 -11.39 21.36 0.60
N ALA A 17 -10.35 20.91 -0.09
CA ALA A 17 -9.16 20.36 0.56
C ALA A 17 -8.47 21.34 1.52
N SER A 18 -8.62 22.66 1.28
CA SER A 18 -8.14 23.72 2.17
C SER A 18 -8.77 23.71 3.56
N ARG A 19 -9.97 23.15 3.69
CA ARG A 19 -10.69 23.02 4.97
C ARG A 19 -10.38 21.71 5.71
N ILE A 20 -9.55 20.86 5.15
CA ILE A 20 -9.23 19.54 5.73
C ILE A 20 -7.78 19.54 6.17
N ARG A 21 -7.55 19.30 7.45
CA ARG A 21 -6.23 19.09 8.03
C ARG A 21 -6.08 17.63 8.43
N VAL A 22 -5.10 16.95 7.85
CA VAL A 22 -4.72 15.58 8.19
C VAL A 22 -3.39 15.61 8.93
N ILE A 23 -3.37 15.09 10.13
CA ILE A 23 -2.18 15.03 10.98
C ILE A 23 -1.72 13.57 11.05
N LYS A 24 -0.49 13.33 10.62
CA LYS A 24 0.16 12.02 10.75
C LYS A 24 0.99 12.00 12.02
N PRO A 25 0.64 11.19 13.03
CA PRO A 25 1.51 10.98 14.18
C PRO A 25 2.72 10.14 13.78
N ARG A 26 3.61 9.86 14.74
CA ARG A 26 4.70 8.92 14.54
C ARG A 26 4.13 7.53 14.23
N ILE A 27 4.65 6.89 13.18
CA ILE A 27 4.20 5.58 12.70
C ILE A 27 5.42 4.65 12.68
N GLY A 28 5.27 3.44 13.22
CA GLY A 28 6.31 2.42 13.26
C GLY A 28 6.50 1.63 11.97
N GLY A 29 5.83 2.01 10.91
CA GLY A 29 5.88 1.38 9.59
C GLY A 29 4.49 1.31 8.95
N GLY A 30 4.42 1.23 7.64
CA GLY A 30 3.17 1.13 6.87
C GLY A 30 3.01 -0.21 6.18
N PHE A 31 4.11 -0.70 5.58
CA PHE A 31 4.18 -1.96 4.82
C PHE A 31 3.07 -2.10 3.75
N GLY A 32 2.65 -0.98 3.17
CA GLY A 32 1.56 -0.91 2.20
C GLY A 32 0.17 -0.70 2.81
N GLY A 33 -0.12 -1.22 4.00
CA GLY A 33 -1.45 -1.16 4.62
C GLY A 33 -1.90 0.23 5.10
N LYS A 34 -1.05 1.25 4.97
CA LYS A 34 -1.38 2.65 5.33
C LYS A 34 -1.22 3.60 4.14
N GLN A 35 -1.30 3.08 2.93
CA GLN A 35 -1.16 3.87 1.70
C GLN A 35 -2.43 4.66 1.38
N THR A 36 -3.59 4.11 1.69
CA THR A 36 -4.90 4.73 1.50
C THR A 36 -5.61 4.90 2.83
N GLY A 37 -6.62 5.77 2.85
CA GLY A 37 -7.51 5.93 4.01
C GLY A 37 -8.46 4.74 4.11
N ALA A 38 -8.51 4.11 5.28
CA ALA A 38 -9.41 2.99 5.54
C ALA A 38 -10.62 3.41 6.38
N VAL A 39 -10.42 4.22 7.41
CA VAL A 39 -11.45 4.57 8.41
C VAL A 39 -11.79 6.05 8.46
N GLU A 40 -10.93 6.90 7.91
CA GLU A 40 -10.96 8.33 8.09
C GLU A 40 -12.25 8.95 7.55
N VAL A 41 -12.76 8.44 6.43
CA VAL A 41 -14.01 8.91 5.81
C VAL A 41 -15.20 8.65 6.74
N PHE A 42 -15.27 7.49 7.36
CA PHE A 42 -16.37 7.13 8.27
C PHE A 42 -16.37 7.99 9.53
N ALA A 43 -15.19 8.18 10.15
CA ALA A 43 -15.05 9.06 11.31
C ALA A 43 -15.45 10.51 10.96
N ALA A 44 -15.04 10.98 9.80
CA ALA A 44 -15.38 12.32 9.33
C ALA A 44 -16.89 12.49 9.08
N ILE A 45 -17.56 11.51 8.50
CA ILE A 45 -19.03 11.55 8.29
C ILE A 45 -19.76 11.61 9.63
N VAL A 46 -19.36 10.78 10.60
CA VAL A 46 -19.97 10.80 11.94
C VAL A 46 -19.79 12.16 12.58
N THR A 47 -18.60 12.74 12.53
CA THR A 47 -18.32 14.07 13.07
C THR A 47 -19.17 15.15 12.39
N LEU A 48 -19.29 15.13 11.07
CA LEU A 48 -20.08 16.10 10.32
C LEU A 48 -21.57 16.01 10.67
N LYS A 49 -22.10 14.79 10.86
CA LYS A 49 -23.52 14.58 11.18
C LYS A 49 -23.87 14.89 12.61
N THR A 50 -22.95 14.62 13.54
CA THR A 50 -23.23 14.75 14.99
C THR A 50 -22.70 16.05 15.60
N GLY A 51 -21.79 16.73 14.94
CA GLY A 51 -21.03 17.87 15.49
C GLY A 51 -20.08 17.47 16.64
N LYS A 52 -19.85 16.17 16.85
CA LYS A 52 -19.01 15.65 17.95
C LYS A 52 -17.77 14.95 17.39
N PRO A 53 -16.65 14.93 18.14
CA PRO A 53 -15.48 14.15 17.77
C PRO A 53 -15.81 12.66 17.60
N ALA A 54 -15.25 12.03 16.58
CA ALA A 54 -15.40 10.59 16.34
C ALA A 54 -14.04 9.91 16.32
N LYS A 55 -13.99 8.67 16.80
CA LYS A 55 -12.81 7.82 16.82
C LYS A 55 -13.19 6.41 16.37
N ILE A 56 -12.38 5.85 15.48
CA ILE A 56 -12.53 4.45 15.03
C ILE A 56 -11.22 3.73 15.32
N ILE A 57 -11.32 2.56 15.91
CA ILE A 57 -10.20 1.65 16.13
C ILE A 57 -10.66 0.27 15.69
N TYR A 58 -10.00 -0.29 14.68
CA TYR A 58 -10.23 -1.68 14.27
C TYR A 58 -9.54 -2.65 15.21
N ASP A 59 -10.24 -3.68 15.61
CA ASP A 59 -9.62 -4.86 16.20
C ASP A 59 -8.89 -5.69 15.13
N ARG A 60 -8.33 -6.83 15.52
CA ARG A 60 -7.59 -7.70 14.59
C ARG A 60 -8.49 -8.28 13.49
N LYS A 61 -9.68 -8.70 13.83
CA LYS A 61 -10.65 -9.29 12.90
C LYS A 61 -11.16 -8.25 11.91
N GLU A 62 -11.52 -7.09 12.39
CA GLU A 62 -11.93 -5.96 11.56
C GLU A 62 -10.80 -5.49 10.64
N THR A 63 -9.56 -5.46 11.13
CA THR A 63 -8.40 -5.12 10.30
C THR A 63 -8.25 -6.07 9.12
N PHE A 64 -8.40 -7.38 9.33
CA PHE A 64 -8.35 -8.35 8.24
C PHE A 64 -9.54 -8.27 7.29
N GLY A 65 -10.73 -7.95 7.79
CA GLY A 65 -11.96 -7.89 6.99
C GLY A 65 -12.18 -6.58 6.24
N CYS A 66 -11.66 -5.46 6.76
CA CYS A 66 -12.01 -4.12 6.30
C CYS A 66 -10.82 -3.30 5.74
N THR A 67 -9.62 -3.85 5.73
CA THR A 67 -8.44 -3.16 5.18
C THR A 67 -7.78 -3.95 4.07
N THR A 68 -6.84 -3.29 3.38
CA THR A 68 -6.06 -3.93 2.32
C THR A 68 -5.03 -4.89 2.91
N SER A 69 -4.80 -6.00 2.24
CA SER A 69 -3.79 -6.99 2.58
C SER A 69 -2.76 -7.12 1.46
N ARG A 70 -1.71 -7.87 1.71
CA ARG A 70 -0.71 -8.19 0.68
C ARG A 70 -1.33 -9.07 -0.40
N HIS A 71 -1.02 -8.76 -1.64
CA HIS A 71 -1.44 -9.57 -2.79
C HIS A 71 -0.80 -10.96 -2.76
N ALA A 72 -1.57 -11.98 -3.07
CA ALA A 72 -1.03 -13.31 -3.30
C ALA A 72 -0.14 -13.30 -4.55
N MET A 73 1.01 -13.96 -4.49
CA MET A 73 1.94 -14.01 -5.61
C MET A 73 2.47 -15.42 -5.81
N ARG A 74 2.63 -15.80 -7.09
CA ARG A 74 3.45 -16.94 -7.49
C ARG A 74 4.72 -16.40 -8.13
N LEU A 75 5.86 -16.76 -7.57
CA LEU A 75 7.17 -16.35 -8.07
C LEU A 75 7.94 -17.58 -8.51
N THR A 76 8.49 -17.50 -9.73
CA THR A 76 9.48 -18.46 -10.24
C THR A 76 10.76 -17.69 -10.49
N VAL A 77 11.84 -18.10 -9.82
CA VAL A 77 13.14 -17.43 -9.92
C VAL A 77 14.16 -18.45 -10.44
N ARG A 78 14.83 -18.10 -11.54
CA ARG A 78 15.97 -18.84 -12.07
C ARG A 78 17.21 -17.96 -12.00
N LEU A 79 18.29 -18.51 -11.48
CA LEU A 79 19.57 -17.82 -11.35
C LEU A 79 20.65 -18.60 -12.09
N GLY A 80 21.43 -17.89 -12.88
CA GLY A 80 22.68 -18.38 -13.45
C GLY A 80 23.85 -17.78 -12.66
N ALA A 81 24.74 -18.62 -12.14
CA ALA A 81 25.96 -18.20 -11.46
C ALA A 81 27.18 -18.85 -12.13
N ASP A 82 28.32 -18.17 -12.06
CA ASP A 82 29.60 -18.76 -12.45
C ASP A 82 30.19 -19.66 -11.34
N LYS A 83 31.34 -20.24 -11.61
CA LYS A 83 32.01 -21.16 -10.66
C LYS A 83 32.50 -20.46 -9.41
N GLU A 84 32.70 -19.15 -9.47
CA GLU A 84 33.11 -18.29 -8.38
C GLU A 84 31.93 -17.81 -7.53
N GLY A 85 30.68 -18.13 -7.94
CA GLY A 85 29.46 -17.78 -7.21
C GLY A 85 28.86 -16.43 -7.58
N TYR A 86 29.38 -15.74 -8.60
CA TYR A 86 28.79 -14.49 -9.06
C TYR A 86 27.55 -14.75 -9.91
N ILE A 87 26.49 -14.00 -9.63
CA ILE A 87 25.24 -14.08 -10.40
C ILE A 87 25.45 -13.42 -11.76
N ARG A 88 25.25 -14.20 -12.83
CA ARG A 88 25.42 -13.77 -14.23
C ARG A 88 24.11 -13.57 -14.95
N ALA A 89 23.05 -14.28 -14.53
CA ALA A 89 21.73 -14.16 -15.09
C ALA A 89 20.67 -14.29 -14.02
N ILE A 90 19.58 -13.54 -14.20
CA ILE A 90 18.40 -13.65 -13.33
C ILE A 90 17.18 -13.64 -14.25
N ASP A 91 16.33 -14.64 -14.12
CA ASP A 91 15.00 -14.69 -14.73
C ASP A 91 13.96 -14.78 -13.61
N ILE A 92 13.05 -13.82 -13.58
CA ILE A 92 11.98 -13.74 -12.59
C ILE A 92 10.65 -13.69 -13.34
N GLN A 93 9.84 -14.71 -13.10
CA GLN A 93 8.46 -14.74 -13.53
C GLN A 93 7.57 -14.54 -12.31
N ALA A 94 6.69 -13.55 -12.36
CA ALA A 94 5.82 -13.21 -11.27
C ALA A 94 4.37 -13.13 -11.76
N LEU A 95 3.48 -13.77 -11.02
CA LEU A 95 2.04 -13.66 -11.20
C LEU A 95 1.45 -13.18 -9.90
N SER A 96 0.70 -12.09 -9.94
CA SER A 96 0.06 -11.49 -8.77
C SER A 96 -1.44 -11.50 -8.91
N ASP A 97 -2.13 -11.91 -7.84
CA ASP A 97 -3.58 -11.78 -7.71
C ASP A 97 -3.90 -10.53 -6.90
N THR A 98 -4.58 -9.60 -7.53
CA THR A 98 -4.91 -8.31 -6.91
C THR A 98 -6.28 -8.32 -6.24
N GLY A 99 -7.09 -9.32 -6.49
CA GLY A 99 -8.50 -9.29 -6.15
C GLY A 99 -9.30 -8.25 -6.94
N ALA A 100 -10.56 -8.09 -6.62
CA ALA A 100 -11.51 -7.28 -7.39
C ALA A 100 -11.19 -5.78 -7.39
N TYR A 101 -10.57 -5.27 -6.35
CA TYR A 101 -10.35 -3.82 -6.20
C TYR A 101 -8.99 -3.34 -6.71
N GLY A 102 -8.04 -4.25 -6.95
CA GLY A 102 -6.72 -3.94 -7.50
C GLY A 102 -5.84 -3.03 -6.67
N GLU A 103 -6.42 -2.08 -6.00
CA GLU A 103 -5.79 -1.09 -5.13
C GLU A 103 -4.47 -0.53 -5.74
N HIS A 104 -3.33 -0.70 -5.09
CA HIS A 104 -2.00 -0.29 -5.56
C HIS A 104 -1.26 -1.39 -6.34
N ALA A 105 -1.96 -2.42 -6.80
CA ALA A 105 -1.36 -3.61 -7.38
C ALA A 105 -0.35 -3.36 -8.50
N PRO A 106 -0.64 -2.56 -9.54
CA PRO A 106 0.34 -2.34 -10.61
C PRO A 106 1.64 -1.73 -10.11
N THR A 107 1.55 -0.75 -9.22
CA THR A 107 2.73 -0.09 -8.63
C THR A 107 3.49 -1.05 -7.72
N THR A 108 2.79 -1.79 -6.86
CA THR A 108 3.42 -2.76 -5.95
C THR A 108 4.12 -3.86 -6.71
N PHE A 109 3.52 -4.33 -7.79
CA PHE A 109 4.07 -5.36 -8.64
C PHE A 109 5.33 -4.88 -9.39
N ALA A 110 5.28 -3.70 -9.99
CA ALA A 110 6.43 -3.09 -10.67
C ALA A 110 7.60 -2.87 -9.70
N VAL A 111 7.34 -2.35 -8.51
CA VAL A 111 8.36 -2.12 -7.48
C VAL A 111 9.07 -3.42 -7.06
N ALA A 112 8.40 -4.56 -7.07
CA ALA A 112 9.03 -5.84 -6.75
C ALA A 112 10.16 -6.18 -7.74
N GLY A 113 9.97 -5.94 -9.04
CA GLY A 113 11.01 -6.08 -10.05
C GLY A 113 12.06 -4.97 -10.00
N ASP A 114 11.61 -3.73 -10.04
CA ASP A 114 12.46 -2.53 -10.13
C ASP A 114 13.43 -2.37 -8.94
N LYS A 115 13.06 -2.88 -7.76
CA LYS A 115 13.91 -2.81 -6.57
C LYS A 115 14.79 -4.04 -6.37
N THR A 116 14.41 -5.18 -6.93
CA THR A 116 15.18 -6.42 -6.78
C THR A 116 16.29 -6.52 -7.80
N LEU A 117 16.00 -6.28 -9.07
CA LEU A 117 16.95 -6.47 -10.16
C LEU A 117 18.21 -5.59 -10.07
N PRO A 118 18.14 -4.31 -9.68
CA PRO A 118 19.32 -3.47 -9.57
C PRO A 118 20.28 -3.83 -8.45
N LEU A 119 19.86 -4.67 -7.48
CA LEU A 119 20.73 -5.11 -6.38
C LEU A 119 21.86 -6.03 -6.85
N TYR A 120 21.70 -6.64 -8.02
CA TYR A 120 22.65 -7.59 -8.56
C TYR A 120 23.32 -7.02 -9.81
N ASN A 121 24.65 -6.93 -9.76
CA ASN A 121 25.44 -6.53 -10.93
C ASN A 121 25.48 -7.69 -11.93
N LYS A 122 24.72 -7.57 -13.02
CA LYS A 122 24.59 -8.60 -14.07
C LYS A 122 25.38 -8.26 -15.34
N THR A 123 25.93 -7.07 -15.37
CA THR A 123 26.68 -6.57 -16.52
C THR A 123 28.16 -6.83 -16.33
N ARG A 124 28.60 -7.98 -16.80
CA ARG A 124 29.91 -8.19 -17.42
C ARG A 124 29.89 -9.45 -18.24
#